data_0f8e728dd5668154d17906ee1a0fec8c
#
_entry.id   0f8e728dd5668154d17906ee1a0fec8c
#
_cell.length_a   1.000
_cell.length_b   1.000
_cell.length_c   1.000
_cell.angle_alpha   90.00
_cell.angle_beta   90.00
_cell.angle_gamma   90.00
#
_symmetry.space_group_name_H-M   'P 1'
#
loop_
_entity.id
_entity.type
_entity.pdbx_description
1 polymer ?
#
loop_
_entity_poly.entity_id
_entity_poly.type
_entity_poly.pdbx_seq_one_letter_code
_entity_poly.pdbx_strand_id
1 'polypeptide(L)'
;MTGKKVLVVDDEIHIVHVVAIKLRNNGYEVVSAENGVEAFELACQEKPDIIVTDFQMPAMTGLELVEKLRQCRQTKDIPVILLTARNFAVSQEQQEKLQISDCLSKPFSPRELLGNIEDILYHRAVSQENP
;
A
#
# COMPACT_ATOMS: atom_id res chain seq x y z
N MET A 1 -15.80 -6.83 -11.06
CA MET A 1 -14.78 -5.79 -11.32
C MET A 1 -14.84 -4.74 -10.23
N THR A 2 -13.70 -4.40 -9.69
CA THR A 2 -13.67 -3.48 -8.55
C THR A 2 -13.58 -2.01 -8.96
N GLY A 3 -12.88 -1.71 -10.05
CA GLY A 3 -12.60 -0.33 -10.44
C GLY A 3 -11.73 0.44 -9.45
N LYS A 4 -11.26 -0.24 -8.40
CA LYS A 4 -10.43 0.40 -7.39
C LYS A 4 -8.98 0.48 -7.86
N LYS A 5 -8.28 1.49 -7.39
CA LYS A 5 -6.91 1.77 -7.80
C LYS A 5 -5.92 1.45 -6.68
N VAL A 6 -4.87 0.73 -7.02
CA VAL A 6 -3.80 0.36 -6.08
C VAL A 6 -2.51 1.01 -6.54
N LEU A 7 -1.82 1.68 -5.62
CA LEU A 7 -0.47 2.19 -5.87
C LEU A 7 0.52 1.18 -5.26
N VAL A 8 1.38 0.63 -6.08
CA VAL A 8 2.40 -0.34 -5.65
C VAL A 8 3.76 0.33 -5.70
N VAL A 9 4.46 0.33 -4.57
CA VAL A 9 5.75 1.00 -4.43
C VAL A 9 6.82 -0.01 -4.03
N ASP A 10 7.76 -0.25 -4.91
CA ASP A 10 8.87 -1.17 -4.65
C ASP A 10 9.96 -0.87 -5.67
N ASP A 11 11.22 -0.91 -5.24
CA ASP A 11 12.34 -0.71 -6.15
C ASP A 11 12.72 -2.00 -6.90
N GLU A 12 12.15 -3.13 -6.52
CA GLU A 12 12.33 -4.40 -7.22
C GLU A 12 11.25 -4.54 -8.30
N ILE A 13 11.62 -4.24 -9.53
CA ILE A 13 10.67 -4.15 -10.63
C ILE A 13 9.91 -5.44 -10.91
N HIS A 14 10.55 -6.60 -10.70
CA HIS A 14 9.88 -7.87 -10.94
C HIS A 14 8.77 -8.14 -9.92
N ILE A 15 8.93 -7.67 -8.68
CA ILE A 15 7.87 -7.76 -7.68
C ILE A 15 6.68 -6.90 -8.10
N VAL A 16 6.95 -5.69 -8.55
CA VAL A 16 5.91 -4.79 -9.04
C VAL A 16 5.14 -5.44 -10.19
N HIS A 17 5.84 -6.04 -11.14
CA HIS A 17 5.21 -6.69 -12.29
C HIS A 17 4.30 -7.84 -11.87
N VAL A 18 4.79 -8.72 -11.00
CA VAL A 18 4.01 -9.89 -10.56
C VAL A 18 2.75 -9.44 -9.82
N VAL A 19 2.92 -8.48 -8.92
CA VAL A 19 1.78 -7.95 -8.15
C VAL A 19 0.78 -7.26 -9.07
N ALA A 20 1.28 -6.43 -10.00
CA ALA A 20 0.41 -5.68 -10.90
C ALA A 20 -0.43 -6.62 -11.78
N ILE A 21 0.19 -7.68 -12.30
CA ILE A 21 -0.53 -8.66 -13.12
C ILE A 21 -1.65 -9.31 -12.31
N LYS A 22 -1.35 -9.73 -11.08
CA LYS A 22 -2.35 -10.38 -10.24
C LYS A 22 -3.52 -9.44 -9.95
N LEU A 23 -3.22 -8.19 -9.61
CA LEU A 23 -4.27 -7.22 -9.28
C LEU A 23 -5.10 -6.85 -10.49
N ARG A 24 -4.45 -6.58 -11.64
CA ARG A 24 -5.17 -6.25 -12.86
C ARG A 24 -6.09 -7.38 -13.31
N ASN A 25 -5.65 -8.62 -13.16
CA ASN A 25 -6.47 -9.77 -13.52
C ASN A 25 -7.71 -9.90 -12.63
N ASN A 26 -7.71 -9.21 -11.51
CA ASN A 26 -8.84 -9.22 -10.58
C ASN A 26 -9.61 -7.91 -10.55
N GLY A 27 -9.47 -7.09 -11.58
CA GLY A 27 -10.29 -5.91 -11.78
C GLY A 27 -9.78 -4.62 -11.17
N TYR A 28 -8.54 -4.62 -10.66
CA TYR A 28 -7.94 -3.41 -10.08
C TYR A 28 -7.17 -2.62 -11.13
N GLU A 29 -7.21 -1.30 -11.00
CA GLU A 29 -6.27 -0.42 -11.67
C GLU A 29 -5.00 -0.37 -10.83
N VAL A 30 -3.84 -0.39 -11.49
CA VAL A 30 -2.57 -0.37 -10.78
C VAL A 30 -1.69 0.74 -11.33
N VAL A 31 -1.19 1.57 -10.43
CA VAL A 31 -0.11 2.51 -10.72
C VAL A 31 1.08 2.11 -9.87
N SER A 32 2.28 2.41 -10.31
CA SER A 32 3.48 1.98 -9.60
C SER A 32 4.51 3.09 -9.47
N ALA A 33 5.33 2.98 -8.44
CA ALA A 33 6.43 3.89 -8.18
C ALA A 33 7.64 3.10 -7.71
N GLU A 34 8.83 3.61 -7.97
CA GLU A 34 10.07 2.93 -7.60
C GLU A 34 10.69 3.47 -6.31
N ASN A 35 10.20 4.58 -5.82
CA ASN A 35 10.72 5.21 -4.60
C ASN A 35 9.65 6.03 -3.91
N GLY A 36 9.96 6.47 -2.70
CA GLY A 36 8.99 7.19 -1.88
C GLY A 36 8.60 8.55 -2.40
N VAL A 37 9.52 9.27 -3.03
CA VAL A 37 9.23 10.60 -3.56
C VAL A 37 8.21 10.50 -4.71
N GLU A 38 8.48 9.61 -5.65
CA GLU A 38 7.56 9.36 -6.76
C GLU A 38 6.21 8.85 -6.25
N ALA A 39 6.25 7.97 -5.25
CA ALA A 39 5.04 7.41 -4.67
C ALA A 39 4.15 8.49 -4.05
N PHE A 40 4.75 9.42 -3.33
CA PHE A 40 4.00 10.51 -2.72
C PHE A 40 3.33 11.38 -3.78
N GLU A 41 4.06 11.74 -4.83
CA GLU A 41 3.51 12.53 -5.93
C GLU A 41 2.35 11.81 -6.60
N LEU A 42 2.52 10.51 -6.88
CA LEU A 42 1.46 9.72 -7.49
C LEU A 42 0.25 9.58 -6.58
N ALA A 43 0.47 9.42 -5.28
CA ALA A 43 -0.64 9.34 -4.33
C ALA A 43 -1.48 10.61 -4.35
N CYS A 44 -0.84 11.76 -4.45
CA CYS A 44 -1.56 13.03 -4.52
C CYS A 44 -2.32 13.19 -5.84
N GLN A 45 -1.72 12.76 -6.95
CA GLN A 45 -2.31 12.91 -8.28
C GLN A 45 -3.39 11.89 -8.58
N GLU A 46 -3.11 10.63 -8.27
CA GLU A 46 -3.97 9.51 -8.65
C GLU A 46 -5.02 9.16 -7.59
N LYS A 47 -4.80 9.58 -6.36
CA LYS A 47 -5.70 9.32 -5.23
C LYS A 47 -6.09 7.83 -5.16
N PRO A 48 -5.11 6.93 -4.99
CA PRO A 48 -5.41 5.50 -4.96
C PRO A 48 -6.29 5.14 -3.77
N ASP A 49 -6.98 4.03 -3.89
CA ASP A 49 -7.83 3.52 -2.82
C ASP A 49 -7.02 2.81 -1.74
N ILE A 50 -5.85 2.31 -2.09
CA ILE A 50 -4.94 1.65 -1.17
C ILE A 50 -3.51 1.75 -1.72
N ILE A 51 -2.53 1.78 -0.82
CA ILE A 51 -1.12 1.83 -1.17
C ILE A 51 -0.42 0.60 -0.58
N VAL A 52 0.37 -0.08 -1.41
CA VAL A 52 1.23 -1.18 -0.99
C VAL A 52 2.66 -0.71 -1.19
N THR A 53 3.44 -0.60 -0.13
CA THR A 53 4.80 -0.08 -0.23
C THR A 53 5.81 -0.95 0.48
N ASP A 54 6.96 -1.13 -0.16
CA ASP A 54 8.12 -1.75 0.47
C ASP A 54 8.59 -0.87 1.63
N PHE A 55 9.09 -1.50 2.68
CA PHE A 55 9.66 -0.78 3.82
C PHE A 55 11.02 -0.17 3.47
N GLN A 56 11.89 -0.97 2.86
CA GLN A 56 13.25 -0.52 2.55
C GLN A 56 13.35 -0.02 1.12
N MET A 57 13.53 1.28 0.97
CA MET A 57 13.70 1.92 -0.34
C MET A 57 14.80 2.97 -0.25
N PRO A 58 15.50 3.25 -1.35
CA PRO A 58 16.50 4.32 -1.37
C PRO A 58 15.87 5.67 -1.01
N ALA A 59 16.60 6.48 -0.28
CA ALA A 59 16.28 7.87 0.06
C ALA A 59 15.10 8.06 1.01
N MET A 60 14.07 7.23 0.94
CA MET A 60 12.90 7.36 1.81
C MET A 60 12.37 5.97 2.15
N THR A 61 12.27 5.64 3.44
CA THR A 61 11.70 4.36 3.85
C THR A 61 10.19 4.37 3.69
N GLY A 62 9.58 3.17 3.73
CA GLY A 62 8.13 3.06 3.71
C GLY A 62 7.47 3.79 4.86
N LEU A 63 8.07 3.75 6.06
CA LEU A 63 7.52 4.48 7.20
C LEU A 63 7.57 5.99 6.99
N GLU A 64 8.66 6.50 6.44
CA GLU A 64 8.77 7.93 6.13
C GLU A 64 7.73 8.34 5.09
N LEU A 65 7.49 7.48 4.10
CA LEU A 65 6.45 7.73 3.12
C LEU A 65 5.08 7.81 3.81
N VAL A 66 4.76 6.87 4.69
CA VAL A 66 3.47 6.88 5.39
C VAL A 66 3.34 8.13 6.26
N GLU A 67 4.40 8.52 6.97
CA GLU A 67 4.36 9.75 7.76
C GLU A 67 3.98 10.94 6.89
N LYS A 68 4.59 11.03 5.71
CA LYS A 68 4.31 12.12 4.78
C LYS A 68 2.87 12.07 4.27
N LEU A 69 2.38 10.87 3.96
CA LEU A 69 1.01 10.68 3.51
C LEU A 69 0.00 11.14 4.58
N ARG A 70 0.28 10.84 5.85
CA ARG A 70 -0.62 11.20 6.95
C ARG A 70 -0.65 12.69 7.26
N GLN A 71 0.38 13.43 6.82
CA GLN A 71 0.45 14.88 7.01
C GLN A 71 -0.26 15.65 5.90
N CYS A 72 -0.65 14.99 4.82
CA CYS A 72 -1.29 15.63 3.68
C CYS A 72 -2.78 15.33 3.67
N ARG A 73 -3.61 16.37 3.57
CA ARG A 73 -5.07 16.23 3.60
C ARG A 73 -5.57 15.26 2.52
N GLN A 74 -4.96 15.27 1.35
CA GLN A 74 -5.41 14.46 0.21
C GLN A 74 -5.13 12.98 0.40
N THR A 75 -4.17 12.61 1.26
CA THR A 75 -3.68 11.24 1.36
C THR A 75 -3.77 10.66 2.77
N LYS A 76 -4.17 11.47 3.75
CA LYS A 76 -4.09 11.07 5.17
C LYS A 76 -4.91 9.84 5.53
N ASP A 77 -5.95 9.54 4.79
CA ASP A 77 -6.85 8.43 5.10
C ASP A 77 -6.68 7.22 4.18
N ILE A 78 -5.72 7.25 3.26
CA ILE A 78 -5.51 6.13 2.35
C ILE A 78 -4.90 4.97 3.12
N PRO A 79 -5.53 3.78 3.09
CA PRO A 79 -4.96 2.61 3.79
C PRO A 79 -3.65 2.18 3.16
N VAL A 80 -2.73 1.70 3.99
CA VAL A 80 -1.40 1.30 3.57
C VAL A 80 -1.06 -0.10 4.08
N ILE A 81 -0.52 -0.93 3.19
CA ILE A 81 0.09 -2.21 3.55
C ILE A 81 1.59 -2.04 3.38
N LEU A 82 2.37 -2.40 4.41
CA LEU A 82 3.83 -2.41 4.34
C LEU A 82 4.34 -3.80 4.00
N LEU A 83 5.29 -3.86 3.07
CA LEU A 83 6.00 -5.08 2.74
C LEU A 83 7.36 -5.02 3.45
N THR A 84 7.61 -5.96 4.34
CA THR A 84 8.80 -5.91 5.20
C THR A 84 9.71 -7.10 4.95
N ALA A 85 11.00 -6.94 5.24
CA ALA A 85 11.93 -8.06 5.24
C ALA A 85 11.58 -9.03 6.37
N ARG A 86 11.94 -10.30 6.18
CA ARG A 86 11.58 -11.40 7.07
C ARG A 86 11.88 -11.14 8.55
N ASN A 87 13.02 -10.54 8.84
CA ASN A 87 13.48 -10.30 10.21
C ASN A 87 13.24 -8.87 10.67
N PHE A 88 12.42 -8.13 9.92
CA PHE A 88 12.15 -6.75 10.24
C PHE A 88 10.73 -6.61 10.73
N ALA A 89 10.56 -6.03 11.91
CA ALA A 89 9.23 -5.83 12.48
C ALA A 89 8.99 -4.34 12.70
N VAL A 90 7.85 -3.88 12.24
CA VAL A 90 7.38 -2.53 12.58
C VAL A 90 6.64 -2.67 13.90
N SER A 91 6.96 -1.84 14.88
CA SER A 91 6.33 -1.93 16.19
C SER A 91 4.82 -1.68 16.08
N GLN A 92 4.07 -2.31 16.98
CA GLN A 92 2.62 -2.12 17.02
C GLN A 92 2.27 -0.65 17.25
N GLU A 93 3.06 0.02 18.09
CA GLU A 93 2.88 1.44 18.35
C GLU A 93 2.99 2.28 17.09
N GLN A 94 3.99 2.00 16.24
CA GLN A 94 4.14 2.71 14.96
C GLN A 94 3.00 2.39 14.01
N GLN A 95 2.57 1.14 13.97
CA GLN A 95 1.45 0.75 13.11
C GLN A 95 0.17 1.50 13.49
N GLU A 96 -0.10 1.62 14.77
CA GLU A 96 -1.28 2.32 15.25
C GLU A 96 -1.17 3.83 15.02
N LYS A 97 -0.01 4.39 15.33
CA LYS A 97 0.22 5.82 15.19
C LYS A 97 0.08 6.28 13.73
N LEU A 98 0.59 5.50 12.80
CA LEU A 98 0.56 5.82 11.38
C LEU A 98 -0.63 5.19 10.66
N GLN A 99 -1.47 4.49 11.39
CA GLN A 99 -2.67 3.83 10.83
C GLN A 99 -2.33 2.92 9.65
N ILE A 100 -1.26 2.13 9.82
CA ILE A 100 -0.87 1.13 8.84
C ILE A 100 -1.83 -0.03 8.95
N SER A 101 -2.48 -0.37 7.83
CA SER A 101 -3.54 -1.37 7.83
C SER A 101 -3.01 -2.78 8.01
N ASP A 102 -1.85 -3.08 7.47
CA ASP A 102 -1.27 -4.41 7.55
C ASP A 102 0.21 -4.38 7.22
N CYS A 103 0.94 -5.38 7.70
CA CYS A 103 2.35 -5.61 7.35
C CYS A 103 2.47 -7.03 6.84
N LEU A 104 3.10 -7.18 5.69
CA LEU A 104 3.27 -8.47 5.04
C LEU A 104 4.76 -8.75 4.88
N SER A 105 5.22 -9.90 5.36
CA SER A 105 6.64 -10.26 5.28
C SER A 105 6.99 -10.83 3.92
N LYS A 106 8.13 -10.41 3.38
CA LYS A 106 8.68 -11.02 2.17
C LYS A 106 9.40 -12.32 2.55
N PRO A 107 9.33 -13.37 1.75
CA PRO A 107 8.54 -13.47 0.52
C PRO A 107 7.06 -13.68 0.79
N PHE A 108 6.21 -13.07 -0.01
CA PHE A 108 4.77 -13.21 0.08
C PHE A 108 4.24 -13.74 -1.26
N SER A 109 3.01 -14.30 -1.24
CA SER A 109 2.38 -14.67 -2.49
C SER A 109 1.49 -13.53 -2.99
N PRO A 110 1.41 -13.30 -4.31
CA PRO A 110 0.48 -12.30 -4.84
C PRO A 110 -0.97 -12.55 -4.43
N ARG A 111 -1.36 -13.82 -4.27
CA ARG A 111 -2.70 -14.19 -3.81
C ARG A 111 -2.95 -13.71 -2.38
N GLU A 112 -1.95 -13.86 -1.50
CA GLU A 112 -2.06 -13.41 -0.11
C GLU A 112 -2.23 -11.90 -0.06
N LEU A 113 -1.44 -11.18 -0.83
CA LEU A 113 -1.55 -9.72 -0.91
C LEU A 113 -2.92 -9.30 -1.44
N LEU A 114 -3.39 -9.95 -2.50
CA LEU A 114 -4.73 -9.67 -3.05
C LEU A 114 -5.80 -9.84 -1.98
N GLY A 115 -5.74 -10.93 -1.21
CA GLY A 115 -6.69 -11.19 -0.14
C GLY A 115 -6.69 -10.09 0.92
N ASN A 116 -5.51 -9.63 1.30
CA ASN A 116 -5.40 -8.56 2.29
C ASN A 116 -5.96 -7.25 1.75
N ILE A 117 -5.70 -6.93 0.49
CA ILE A 117 -6.25 -5.74 -0.15
C ILE A 117 -7.77 -5.82 -0.16
N GLU A 118 -8.33 -6.94 -0.58
CA GLU A 118 -9.78 -7.11 -0.66
C GLU A 118 -10.43 -6.96 0.71
N ASP A 119 -9.83 -7.54 1.75
CA ASP A 119 -10.36 -7.43 3.11
C ASP A 119 -10.35 -5.99 3.60
N ILE A 120 -9.26 -5.27 3.38
CA ILE A 120 -9.14 -3.90 3.84
C ILE A 120 -10.15 -3.01 3.14
N LEU A 121 -10.28 -3.14 1.82
CA LEU A 121 -11.23 -2.33 1.06
C LEU A 121 -12.68 -2.68 1.39
N TYR A 122 -12.97 -3.95 1.64
CA TYR A 122 -14.30 -4.37 2.05
C TYR A 122 -14.69 -3.74 3.39
N HIS A 123 -13.83 -3.85 4.39
CA HIS A 123 -14.13 -3.28 5.72
C HIS A 123 -14.27 -1.77 5.66
N ARG A 124 -13.48 -1.12 4.82
CA ARG A 124 -13.56 0.32 4.65
C ARG A 124 -14.91 0.73 4.04
N ALA A 125 -15.37 0.00 3.01
CA ALA A 125 -16.65 0.27 2.37
C ALA A 125 -17.81 0.06 3.34
N VAL A 126 -17.78 -1.01 4.13
CA VAL A 126 -18.81 -1.30 5.11
C VAL A 126 -18.87 -0.22 6.19
N SER A 127 -17.70 0.24 6.65
CA SER A 127 -17.64 1.31 7.66
C SER A 127 -18.22 2.62 7.13
N GLN A 128 -18.06 2.91 5.85
CA GLN A 128 -18.60 4.11 5.23
C GLN A 128 -20.12 4.03 5.03
N GLU A 129 -20.65 2.82 4.84
CA GLU A 129 -22.07 2.61 4.65
C GLU A 129 -22.86 2.64 5.95
N ASN A 130 -22.19 2.37 7.07
CA ASN A 130 -22.82 2.35 8.39
C ASN A 130 -22.26 3.50 9.22
N PRO A 131 -22.83 4.70 9.13
CA PRO A 131 -22.39 5.85 9.92
C PRO A 131 -22.65 5.68 11.41
#